data_2289d9b0678b84d36fed10c0f62a8e09
#
_entry.id   2289d9b0678b84d36fed10c0f62a8e09
#
_cell.length_a   1.000
_cell.length_b   1.000
_cell.length_c   1.000
_cell.angle_alpha   90.00
_cell.angle_beta   90.00
_cell.angle_gamma   90.00
#
_symmetry.space_group_name_H-M   'P 1'
#
loop_
_entity.id
_entity.type
_entity.pdbx_description
1 polymer ?
#
loop_
_entity_poly.entity_id
_entity_poly.type
_entity_poly.pdbx_seq_one_letter_code
_entity_poly.pdbx_strand_id
1 'polypeptide(L)' 'MPWNAGYFPAAMQHLSEATRLKAIEIANALLAQGMDEGKVIRIAIAKSKDWALHHGLPVRDDE' A
#
# COMPACT_ATOMS: atom_id res chain seq x y z
N MET A 1 2.98 -10.65 -10.16
CA MET A 1 2.97 -9.61 -9.13
C MET A 1 3.22 -10.26 -7.77
N PRO A 2 4.20 -9.76 -6.99
CA PRO A 2 4.56 -10.42 -5.72
C PRO A 2 3.49 -10.31 -4.65
N TRP A 3 2.67 -9.25 -4.67
CA TRP A 3 1.63 -9.08 -3.65
C TRP A 3 0.25 -8.94 -4.26
N ASN A 4 -0.77 -9.34 -3.48
CA ASN A 4 -2.17 -9.22 -3.86
C ASN A 4 -3.03 -9.10 -2.60
N ALA A 5 -4.35 -9.05 -2.77
CA ALA A 5 -5.28 -8.86 -1.64
C ALA A 5 -5.18 -9.97 -0.59
N GLY A 6 -4.77 -11.18 -0.98
CA GLY A 6 -4.64 -12.31 -0.07
C GLY A 6 -3.22 -12.52 0.47
N TYR A 7 -2.25 -11.79 -0.04
CA TYR A 7 -0.85 -11.92 0.39
C TYR A 7 -0.13 -10.58 0.23
N PHE A 8 0.20 -9.95 1.33
CA PHE A 8 0.82 -8.62 1.34
C PHE A 8 1.70 -8.45 2.58
N PRO A 9 2.60 -7.45 2.58
CA PRO A 9 3.47 -7.22 3.75
C PRO A 9 2.68 -6.94 5.01
N ALA A 10 3.16 -7.47 6.13
CA ALA A 10 2.52 -7.25 7.44
C ALA A 10 2.35 -5.76 7.76
N ALA A 11 3.27 -4.91 7.29
CA ALA A 11 3.20 -3.47 7.51
C ALA A 11 1.92 -2.83 6.94
N MET A 12 1.24 -3.50 6.01
CA MET A 12 0.02 -3.01 5.39
C MET A 12 -1.26 -3.50 6.08
N GLN A 13 -1.14 -4.36 7.09
CA GLN A 13 -2.31 -4.95 7.76
C GLN A 13 -3.22 -3.92 8.41
N HIS A 14 -2.66 -2.85 8.94
CA HIS A 14 -3.43 -1.81 9.63
C HIS A 14 -4.18 -0.88 8.69
N LEU A 15 -3.89 -0.92 7.40
CA LEU A 15 -4.56 -0.06 6.43
C LEU A 15 -5.97 -0.56 6.16
N SER A 16 -6.90 0.36 5.86
CA SER A 16 -8.23 -0.03 5.38
C SER A 16 -8.08 -0.80 4.08
N GLU A 17 -9.10 -1.58 3.71
CA GLU A 17 -9.04 -2.39 2.50
C GLU A 17 -8.71 -1.56 1.26
N ALA A 18 -9.42 -0.43 1.07
CA ALA A 18 -9.19 0.42 -0.10
C ALA A 18 -7.77 0.96 -0.13
N THR A 19 -7.28 1.45 1.01
CA THR A 19 -5.91 2.00 1.11
C THR A 19 -4.88 0.90 0.92
N ARG A 20 -5.13 -0.28 1.50
CA ARG A 20 -4.21 -1.42 1.36
C ARG A 20 -4.10 -1.88 -0.09
N LEU A 21 -5.22 -1.98 -0.81
CA LEU A 21 -5.18 -2.36 -2.23
C LEU A 21 -4.40 -1.36 -3.05
N LYS A 22 -4.54 -0.07 -2.74
CA LYS A 22 -3.75 0.97 -3.42
C LYS A 22 -2.27 0.85 -3.09
N ALA A 23 -1.94 0.55 -1.83
CA ALA A 23 -0.56 0.35 -1.42
C ALA A 23 0.07 -0.84 -2.15
N ILE A 24 -0.68 -1.93 -2.30
CA ILE A 24 -0.22 -3.12 -3.02
C ILE A 24 0.06 -2.77 -4.49
N GLU A 25 -0.85 -2.05 -5.12
CA GLU A 25 -0.68 -1.61 -6.51
C GLU A 25 0.59 -0.79 -6.68
N ILE A 26 0.79 0.20 -5.83
CA ILE A 26 1.97 1.07 -5.88
C ILE A 26 3.24 0.25 -5.62
N ALA A 27 3.21 -0.61 -4.63
CA ALA A 27 4.36 -1.42 -4.26
C ALA A 27 4.79 -2.36 -5.40
N ASN A 28 3.83 -3.02 -6.04
CA ASN A 28 4.13 -3.91 -7.17
C ASN A 28 4.75 -3.13 -8.32
N ALA A 29 4.24 -1.93 -8.62
CA ALA A 29 4.77 -1.09 -9.68
C ALA A 29 6.22 -0.66 -9.39
N LEU A 30 6.49 -0.23 -8.16
CA LEU A 30 7.84 0.18 -7.77
C LEU A 30 8.82 -0.99 -7.76
N LEU A 31 8.38 -2.15 -7.29
CA LEU A 31 9.23 -3.33 -7.27
C LEU A 31 9.59 -3.76 -8.68
N ALA A 32 8.65 -3.64 -9.63
CA ALA A 32 8.91 -3.94 -11.03
C ALA A 32 9.94 -3.00 -11.65
N GLN A 33 10.13 -1.82 -11.07
CA GLN A 33 11.16 -0.88 -11.50
C GLN A 33 12.54 -1.18 -10.91
N GLY A 34 12.65 -2.23 -10.10
CA GLY A 34 13.92 -2.65 -9.52
C GLY A 34 14.27 -2.00 -8.20
N MET A 35 13.31 -1.35 -7.54
CA MET A 35 13.56 -0.72 -6.25
C MET A 35 13.67 -1.76 -5.13
N ASP A 36 14.41 -1.40 -4.08
CA ASP A 36 14.58 -2.23 -2.90
C ASP A 36 13.24 -2.48 -2.19
N GLU A 37 12.97 -3.73 -1.82
CA GLU A 37 11.69 -4.13 -1.23
C GLU A 37 11.33 -3.32 0.02
N GLY A 38 12.27 -3.12 0.94
CA GLY A 38 12.01 -2.34 2.15
C GLY A 38 11.60 -0.91 1.87
N LYS A 39 12.27 -0.26 0.91
CA LYS A 39 11.92 1.08 0.48
C LYS A 39 10.57 1.11 -0.22
N VAL A 40 10.31 0.12 -1.06
CA VAL A 40 9.05 0.01 -1.80
C VAL A 40 7.87 -0.03 -0.84
N ILE A 41 7.95 -0.84 0.19
CA ILE A 41 6.86 -0.97 1.17
C ILE A 41 6.59 0.36 1.86
N ARG A 42 7.64 1.05 2.31
CA ARG A 42 7.48 2.34 3.00
C ARG A 42 6.91 3.42 2.10
N ILE A 43 7.41 3.51 0.88
CA ILE A 43 6.94 4.50 -0.09
C ILE A 43 5.50 4.21 -0.47
N ALA A 44 5.16 2.95 -0.71
CA ALA A 44 3.81 2.56 -1.10
C ALA A 44 2.79 2.90 -0.01
N ILE A 45 3.13 2.65 1.25
CA ILE A 45 2.25 2.98 2.37
C ILE A 45 2.04 4.48 2.46
N ALA A 46 3.12 5.27 2.37
CA ALA A 46 3.01 6.73 2.44
C ALA A 46 2.16 7.29 1.30
N LYS A 47 2.40 6.83 0.08
CA LYS A 47 1.65 7.29 -1.08
C LYS A 47 0.18 6.86 -1.03
N SER A 48 -0.10 5.66 -0.53
CA SER A 48 -1.48 5.18 -0.42
C SER A 48 -2.26 5.96 0.62
N LYS A 49 -1.63 6.38 1.71
CA LYS A 49 -2.28 7.23 2.72
C LYS A 49 -2.65 8.58 2.13
N ASP A 50 -1.74 9.19 1.38
CA ASP A 50 -1.99 10.45 0.67
C ASP A 50 -3.16 10.30 -0.30
N TRP A 51 -3.13 9.23 -1.08
CA TRP A 51 -4.20 8.93 -2.03
C TRP A 51 -5.55 8.82 -1.32
N ALA A 52 -5.60 8.09 -0.20
CA ALA A 52 -6.85 7.92 0.55
C ALA A 52 -7.37 9.24 1.09
N LEU A 53 -6.49 10.09 1.61
CA LEU A 53 -6.88 11.41 2.12
C LEU A 53 -7.47 12.27 1.01
N HIS A 54 -6.87 12.26 -0.18
CA HIS A 54 -7.37 13.04 -1.31
C HIS A 54 -8.71 12.54 -1.84
N HIS A 55 -9.03 11.27 -1.62
CA HIS A 55 -10.28 10.66 -2.07
C HIS A 55 -11.34 10.54 -0.98
N GLY A 56 -11.06 11.09 0.21
CA GLY A 56 -12.00 11.03 1.32
C GLY A 56 -12.24 9.63 1.87
N LEU A 57 -11.26 8.74 1.70
CA LEU A 57 -11.37 7.36 2.15
C LEU A 57 -10.63 7.17 3.47
N PRO A 58 -11.07 6.22 4.32
CA PRO A 58 -10.35 5.94 5.56
C PRO A 58 -8.99 5.33 5.27
N VAL A 59 -7.98 5.78 6.04
CA VAL A 59 -6.62 5.25 5.91
C VAL A 59 -6.50 3.92 6.66
N ARG A 60 -7.18 3.78 7.78
CA ARG A 60 -7.13 2.60 8.66
C ARG A 60 -8.52 2.06 8.90
N ASP A 61 -8.59 0.76 9.15
CA ASP A 61 -9.88 0.09 9.41
C ASP A 61 -10.58 0.61 10.67
N ASP A 62 -9.83 1.15 11.60
CA ASP A 62 -10.38 1.63 12.88
C ASP A 62 -10.71 3.13 12.89
N GLU A 63 -10.71 3.76 11.75
CA GLU A 63 -11.08 5.17 11.60
C GLU A 63 -12.55 5.36 11.29
#